data_f8a055348fb52d5db0e858833a4a7926
#
_entry.id   f8a055348fb52d5db0e858833a4a7926
#
_cell.length_a   1.000
_cell.length_b   1.000
_cell.length_c   1.000
_cell.angle_alpha   90.00
_cell.angle_beta   90.00
_cell.angle_gamma   90.00
#
_symmetry.space_group_name_H-M   'P 1'
#
loop_
_entity.id
_entity.type
_entity.pdbx_description
1 polymer ?
#
loop_
_entity_poly.entity_id
_entity_poly.type
_entity_poly.pdbx_seq_one_letter_code
_entity_poly.pdbx_strand_id
1 'polypeptide(L)'
;INFLMNYNYSFDEAKDWLAGPSYYAWQFMDNLEIFGGPVSDRWVKGRLEMARENQRWKRSLGIDTVLQGYAGMIPTDFANHQPDVEILKQGGWCGLNRPDMIRTDGALYDEYAATFYKAQEWAFGETSNYYAADPFHEGGIRPSDLSDTTIASEVLDSLLEYDEDAVWMVQAWWSNPTNDLLNGMGEYRQDHVMILDLTGLEAPKWDKTSYGSTELDAPEFNGTDWVWCMLENYGGNPSMDGQLAKMANDIPNAYKQA
;
A
#
# COMPACT_ATOMS: atom_id res chain seq x y z
N ILE A 1 11.45 -8.00 -7.67
CA ILE A 1 12.32 -8.76 -8.59
C ILE A 1 11.83 -10.21 -8.71
N ASN A 2 11.85 -11.04 -7.63
CA ASN A 2 11.48 -12.46 -7.71
C ASN A 2 10.05 -12.68 -8.24
N PHE A 3 9.11 -11.84 -7.88
CA PHE A 3 7.76 -11.84 -8.43
C PHE A 3 7.80 -11.77 -9.97
N LEU A 4 8.46 -10.77 -10.52
CA LEU A 4 8.56 -10.58 -11.97
C LEU A 4 9.29 -11.73 -12.69
N MET A 5 10.31 -12.32 -12.07
CA MET A 5 11.02 -13.47 -12.63
C MET A 5 10.12 -14.70 -12.82
N ASN A 6 9.03 -14.84 -12.07
CA ASN A 6 8.03 -15.88 -12.33
C ASN A 6 7.21 -15.60 -13.60
N TYR A 7 7.24 -14.38 -14.12
CA TYR A 7 6.50 -13.94 -15.31
C TYR A 7 7.43 -13.59 -16.48
N ASN A 8 8.47 -14.38 -16.67
CA ASN A 8 9.42 -14.32 -17.79
C ASN A 8 10.32 -13.09 -17.84
N TYR A 9 10.42 -12.32 -16.76
CA TYR A 9 11.45 -11.30 -16.65
C TYR A 9 12.81 -11.93 -16.29
N SER A 10 13.86 -11.49 -16.92
CA SER A 10 15.22 -11.71 -16.40
C SER A 10 15.47 -10.90 -15.12
N PHE A 11 16.49 -11.27 -14.38
CA PHE A 11 16.90 -10.49 -13.20
C PHE A 11 17.23 -9.03 -13.56
N ASP A 12 17.89 -8.80 -14.69
CA ASP A 12 18.26 -7.46 -15.11
C ASP A 12 17.04 -6.62 -15.50
N GLU A 13 16.10 -7.14 -16.26
CA GLU A 13 14.83 -6.46 -16.59
C GLU A 13 14.05 -6.10 -15.32
N ALA A 14 13.87 -7.06 -14.42
CA ALA A 14 13.17 -6.84 -13.15
C ALA A 14 13.88 -5.83 -12.23
N LYS A 15 15.21 -5.78 -12.27
CA LYS A 15 16.03 -4.80 -11.55
C LYS A 15 15.94 -3.41 -12.19
N ASP A 16 15.96 -3.33 -13.52
CA ASP A 16 15.92 -2.06 -14.25
C ASP A 16 14.55 -1.37 -14.15
N TRP A 17 13.49 -2.12 -13.83
CA TRP A 17 12.18 -1.56 -13.47
C TRP A 17 12.18 -0.82 -12.13
N LEU A 18 13.10 -1.13 -11.21
CA LEU A 18 13.12 -0.50 -9.89
C LEU A 18 13.48 0.99 -9.98
N ALA A 19 12.74 1.81 -9.25
CA ALA A 19 13.11 3.19 -9.03
C ALA A 19 14.42 3.30 -8.22
N GLY A 20 15.12 4.40 -8.39
CA GLY A 20 16.34 4.70 -7.65
C GLY A 20 16.11 4.81 -6.13
N PRO A 21 17.20 4.76 -5.33
CA PRO A 21 17.11 4.66 -3.87
C PRO A 21 16.28 5.74 -3.17
N SER A 22 16.23 6.94 -3.72
CA SER A 22 15.44 8.04 -3.17
C SER A 22 13.98 8.01 -3.56
N TYR A 23 13.59 7.13 -4.48
CA TYR A 23 12.27 7.13 -5.11
C TYR A 23 11.51 5.81 -4.98
N TYR A 24 12.14 4.72 -4.58
CA TYR A 24 11.49 3.40 -4.55
C TYR A 24 10.31 3.33 -3.57
N ALA A 25 10.26 4.18 -2.54
CA ALA A 25 9.10 4.24 -1.64
C ALA A 25 7.83 4.67 -2.38
N TRP A 26 7.94 5.65 -3.29
CA TRP A 26 6.82 6.07 -4.14
C TRP A 26 6.46 5.03 -5.21
N GLN A 27 7.42 4.20 -5.63
CA GLN A 27 7.13 3.05 -6.48
C GLN A 27 6.24 2.04 -5.75
N PHE A 28 6.52 1.76 -4.48
CA PHE A 28 5.68 0.86 -3.67
C PHE A 28 4.29 1.43 -3.35
N MET A 29 4.08 2.71 -3.57
CA MET A 29 2.79 3.40 -3.50
C MET A 29 2.11 3.56 -4.89
N ASP A 30 2.53 2.81 -5.91
CA ASP A 30 2.05 2.86 -7.30
C ASP A 30 2.21 4.22 -8.00
N ASN A 31 3.05 5.12 -7.50
CA ASN A 31 3.13 6.50 -8.00
C ASN A 31 4.11 6.68 -9.15
N LEU A 32 5.21 5.93 -9.17
CA LEU A 32 6.22 6.04 -10.23
C LEU A 32 6.96 4.72 -10.46
N GLU A 33 7.60 4.59 -11.61
CA GLU A 33 8.51 3.47 -11.93
C GLU A 33 9.82 3.97 -12.57
N ILE A 34 10.89 3.16 -12.51
CA ILE A 34 12.18 3.35 -13.22
C ILE A 34 12.97 4.59 -12.78
N PHE A 35 12.31 5.69 -12.44
CA PHE A 35 12.93 6.99 -12.21
C PHE A 35 14.09 6.95 -11.19
N GLY A 36 15.22 7.52 -11.57
CA GLY A 36 16.41 7.55 -10.73
C GLY A 36 17.21 6.25 -10.69
N GLY A 37 16.80 5.24 -11.47
CA GLY A 37 17.55 4.00 -11.71
C GLY A 37 18.53 4.13 -12.90
N PRO A 38 19.07 2.97 -13.38
CA PRO A 38 18.96 1.65 -12.79
C PRO A 38 19.79 1.48 -11.51
N VAL A 39 19.36 0.57 -10.65
CA VAL A 39 20.11 0.20 -9.44
C VAL A 39 21.11 -0.92 -9.73
N SER A 40 22.18 -1.01 -8.94
CA SER A 40 23.18 -2.08 -9.13
C SER A 40 22.77 -3.38 -8.41
N ASP A 41 23.28 -4.52 -8.88
CA ASP A 41 23.12 -5.81 -8.20
C ASP A 41 23.58 -5.78 -6.75
N ARG A 42 24.69 -5.09 -6.50
CA ARG A 42 25.21 -4.90 -5.14
C ARG A 42 24.21 -4.16 -4.25
N TRP A 43 23.53 -3.16 -4.80
CA TRP A 43 22.52 -2.41 -4.06
C TRP A 43 21.31 -3.32 -3.73
N VAL A 44 20.80 -4.07 -4.71
CA VAL A 44 19.66 -4.99 -4.52
C VAL A 44 19.99 -6.03 -3.44
N LYS A 45 21.14 -6.70 -3.56
CA LYS A 45 21.59 -7.70 -2.58
C LYS A 45 21.76 -7.11 -1.19
N GLY A 46 22.45 -5.96 -1.10
CA GLY A 46 22.67 -5.29 0.19
C GLY A 46 21.36 -4.82 0.85
N ARG A 47 20.36 -4.38 0.05
CA ARG A 47 19.03 -4.04 0.58
C ARG A 47 18.28 -5.25 1.09
N LEU A 48 18.33 -6.37 0.39
CA LEU A 48 17.72 -7.60 0.84
C LEU A 48 18.33 -8.10 2.16
N GLU A 49 19.65 -8.11 2.26
CA GLU A 49 20.38 -8.51 3.48
C GLU A 49 20.02 -7.57 4.65
N MET A 50 20.02 -6.28 4.42
CA MET A 50 19.66 -5.28 5.44
C MET A 50 18.19 -5.41 5.87
N ALA A 51 17.27 -5.67 4.94
CA ALA A 51 15.86 -5.85 5.27
C ALA A 51 15.65 -7.09 6.15
N ARG A 52 16.31 -8.22 5.84
CA ARG A 52 16.29 -9.42 6.66
C ARG A 52 16.82 -9.19 8.08
N GLU A 53 17.93 -8.45 8.18
CA GLU A 53 18.53 -8.08 9.46
C GLU A 53 17.60 -7.19 10.28
N ASN A 54 17.03 -6.15 9.65
CA ASN A 54 16.09 -5.24 10.30
C ASN A 54 14.84 -5.96 10.82
N GLN A 55 14.29 -6.88 10.05
CA GLN A 55 13.13 -7.67 10.50
C GLN A 55 13.48 -8.56 11.69
N ARG A 56 14.65 -9.21 11.69
CA ARG A 56 15.11 -9.99 12.80
C ARG A 56 15.28 -9.17 14.09
N TRP A 57 15.86 -7.96 13.96
CA TRP A 57 15.98 -7.02 15.06
C TRP A 57 14.63 -6.54 15.58
N LYS A 58 13.72 -6.13 14.69
CA LYS A 58 12.37 -5.70 15.07
C LYS A 58 11.64 -6.79 15.86
N ARG A 59 11.60 -8.00 15.35
CA ARG A 59 10.98 -9.15 16.06
C ARG A 59 11.60 -9.38 17.44
N SER A 60 12.91 -9.30 17.58
CA SER A 60 13.58 -9.46 18.87
C SER A 60 13.19 -8.40 19.90
N LEU A 61 12.66 -7.27 19.44
CA LEU A 61 12.16 -6.15 20.27
C LEU A 61 10.63 -6.18 20.42
N GLY A 62 9.94 -7.16 19.86
CA GLY A 62 8.48 -7.23 19.85
C GLY A 62 7.83 -6.18 18.94
N ILE A 63 8.53 -5.77 17.87
CA ILE A 63 8.04 -4.79 16.89
C ILE A 63 7.65 -5.53 15.61
N ASP A 64 6.39 -5.42 15.23
CA ASP A 64 5.89 -5.95 13.97
C ASP A 64 6.30 -5.05 12.80
N THR A 65 6.38 -5.66 11.62
CA THR A 65 6.75 -4.96 10.39
C THR A 65 5.54 -4.89 9.47
N VAL A 66 5.19 -3.71 8.97
CA VAL A 66 4.23 -3.60 7.88
C VAL A 66 4.95 -3.93 6.58
N LEU A 67 4.50 -4.95 5.87
CA LEU A 67 5.01 -5.38 4.58
C LEU A 67 4.18 -4.82 3.44
N GLN A 68 4.68 -4.89 2.21
CA GLN A 68 3.91 -4.50 1.04
C GLN A 68 2.81 -5.53 0.78
N GLY A 69 1.57 -5.08 0.72
CA GLY A 69 0.45 -5.83 0.17
C GLY A 69 0.41 -5.73 -1.36
N TYR A 70 -0.28 -6.64 -2.02
CA TYR A 70 -0.43 -6.64 -3.47
C TYR A 70 -1.82 -6.14 -3.86
N ALA A 71 -1.87 -5.08 -4.66
CA ALA A 71 -3.10 -4.49 -5.19
C ALA A 71 -3.11 -4.44 -6.74
N GLY A 72 -2.24 -5.22 -7.37
CA GLY A 72 -2.23 -5.35 -8.83
C GLY A 72 -1.09 -4.63 -9.55
N MET A 73 -0.16 -3.99 -8.86
CA MET A 73 0.96 -3.25 -9.48
C MET A 73 1.85 -4.14 -10.35
N ILE A 74 2.10 -3.71 -11.57
CA ILE A 74 2.96 -4.36 -12.56
C ILE A 74 3.75 -3.32 -13.37
N PRO A 75 4.89 -3.70 -13.99
CA PRO A 75 5.59 -2.83 -14.94
C PRO A 75 4.74 -2.44 -16.14
N THR A 76 4.98 -1.26 -16.71
CA THR A 76 4.28 -0.79 -17.93
C THR A 76 4.53 -1.64 -19.16
N ASP A 77 5.60 -2.43 -19.18
CA ASP A 77 5.96 -3.36 -20.25
C ASP A 77 5.49 -4.80 -20.00
N PHE A 78 4.70 -5.05 -18.95
CA PHE A 78 4.28 -6.38 -18.52
C PHE A 78 3.58 -7.19 -19.62
N ALA A 79 2.83 -6.54 -20.54
CA ALA A 79 2.21 -7.18 -21.68
C ALA A 79 3.20 -7.86 -22.65
N ASN A 80 4.47 -7.41 -22.67
CA ASN A 80 5.50 -8.05 -23.51
C ASN A 80 5.87 -9.44 -22.98
N HIS A 81 5.68 -9.68 -21.70
CA HIS A 81 5.97 -10.94 -21.02
C HIS A 81 4.72 -11.79 -20.78
N GLN A 82 3.56 -11.14 -20.62
CA GLN A 82 2.26 -11.74 -20.32
C GLN A 82 1.17 -11.14 -21.22
N PRO A 83 1.07 -11.57 -22.50
CA PRO A 83 0.22 -10.92 -23.49
C PRO A 83 -1.29 -11.13 -23.25
N ASP A 84 -1.66 -12.13 -22.47
CA ASP A 84 -3.07 -12.48 -22.22
C ASP A 84 -3.67 -11.77 -21.00
N VAL A 85 -2.88 -10.91 -20.31
CA VAL A 85 -3.32 -10.18 -19.13
C VAL A 85 -3.97 -8.86 -19.51
N GLU A 86 -5.13 -8.58 -18.95
CA GLU A 86 -5.76 -7.27 -19.06
C GLU A 86 -5.02 -6.24 -18.18
N ILE A 87 -4.46 -5.23 -18.83
CA ILE A 87 -3.64 -4.21 -18.17
C ILE A 87 -4.40 -2.88 -18.07
N LEU A 88 -4.48 -2.35 -16.86
CA LEU A 88 -5.03 -1.03 -16.57
C LEU A 88 -3.91 0.01 -16.63
N LYS A 89 -3.86 0.78 -17.72
CA LYS A 89 -2.87 1.84 -17.89
C LYS A 89 -3.07 2.98 -16.90
N GLN A 90 -2.06 3.28 -16.10
CA GLN A 90 -2.12 4.27 -15.04
C GLN A 90 -1.62 5.68 -15.43
N GLY A 91 -0.99 5.81 -16.59
CA GLY A 91 -0.49 7.10 -17.07
C GLY A 91 0.68 7.64 -16.25
N GLY A 92 0.55 8.82 -15.63
CA GLY A 92 1.65 9.48 -14.93
C GLY A 92 1.26 10.12 -13.60
N TRP A 93 2.27 10.36 -12.76
CA TRP A 93 2.19 11.08 -11.50
C TRP A 93 3.31 12.12 -11.42
N CYS A 94 2.97 13.39 -11.18
CA CYS A 94 3.94 14.50 -11.12
C CYS A 94 4.90 14.58 -12.32
N GLY A 95 4.44 14.21 -13.52
CA GLY A 95 5.27 14.20 -14.75
C GLY A 95 6.17 12.96 -14.90
N LEU A 96 6.05 11.97 -14.04
CA LEU A 96 6.76 10.69 -14.11
C LEU A 96 5.78 9.58 -14.51
N ASN A 97 6.29 8.50 -15.12
CA ASN A 97 5.47 7.34 -15.45
C ASN A 97 5.07 6.58 -14.18
N ARG A 98 3.80 6.18 -14.11
CA ARG A 98 3.31 5.23 -13.09
C ARG A 98 3.51 3.79 -13.58
N PRO A 99 3.70 2.84 -12.67
CA PRO A 99 3.50 1.44 -13.01
C PRO A 99 2.05 1.22 -13.43
N ASP A 100 1.81 0.23 -14.26
CA ASP A 100 0.45 -0.19 -14.61
C ASP A 100 -0.13 -1.12 -13.52
N MET A 101 -1.40 -1.48 -13.67
CA MET A 101 -2.08 -2.41 -12.77
C MET A 101 -2.80 -3.50 -13.56
N ILE A 102 -2.99 -4.65 -12.96
CA ILE A 102 -3.96 -5.64 -13.41
C ILE A 102 -5.30 -5.39 -12.71
N ARG A 103 -6.38 -5.90 -13.29
CA ARG A 103 -7.71 -5.86 -12.64
C ARG A 103 -7.71 -6.78 -11.43
N THR A 104 -8.18 -6.27 -10.29
CA THR A 104 -8.32 -7.08 -9.06
C THR A 104 -9.44 -8.12 -9.17
N ASP A 105 -10.49 -7.84 -9.95
CA ASP A 105 -11.57 -8.77 -10.27
C ASP A 105 -11.27 -9.67 -11.49
N GLY A 106 -10.04 -9.66 -11.98
CA GLY A 106 -9.59 -10.47 -13.09
C GLY A 106 -9.23 -11.91 -12.68
N ALA A 107 -9.52 -12.88 -13.53
CA ALA A 107 -9.32 -14.31 -13.27
C ALA A 107 -7.88 -14.73 -12.89
N LEU A 108 -6.90 -13.87 -13.08
CA LEU A 108 -5.49 -14.13 -12.76
C LEU A 108 -5.00 -13.37 -11.51
N TYR A 109 -5.83 -12.52 -10.92
CA TYR A 109 -5.40 -11.68 -9.80
C TYR A 109 -4.91 -12.50 -8.60
N ASP A 110 -5.68 -13.52 -8.20
CA ASP A 110 -5.32 -14.38 -7.07
C ASP A 110 -4.00 -15.12 -7.29
N GLU A 111 -3.76 -15.61 -8.52
CA GLU A 111 -2.48 -16.25 -8.88
C GLU A 111 -1.31 -15.26 -8.73
N TYR A 112 -1.48 -14.02 -9.20
CA TYR A 112 -0.46 -12.99 -9.10
C TYR A 112 -0.22 -12.57 -7.65
N ALA A 113 -1.28 -12.39 -6.87
CA ALA A 113 -1.19 -12.08 -5.45
C ALA A 113 -0.46 -13.19 -4.68
N ALA A 114 -0.87 -14.44 -4.86
CA ALA A 114 -0.20 -15.59 -4.25
C ALA A 114 1.29 -15.69 -4.64
N THR A 115 1.62 -15.40 -5.90
CA THR A 115 3.02 -15.40 -6.36
C THR A 115 3.81 -14.25 -5.73
N PHE A 116 3.19 -13.09 -5.57
CA PHE A 116 3.81 -11.94 -4.92
C PHE A 116 4.14 -12.25 -3.45
N TYR A 117 3.18 -12.77 -2.69
CA TYR A 117 3.39 -13.11 -1.28
C TYR A 117 4.42 -14.23 -1.09
N LYS A 118 4.42 -15.27 -1.92
CA LYS A 118 5.47 -16.31 -1.91
C LYS A 118 6.86 -15.74 -2.22
N ALA A 119 6.95 -14.77 -3.14
CA ALA A 119 8.22 -14.10 -3.44
C ALA A 119 8.68 -13.22 -2.25
N GLN A 120 7.75 -12.63 -1.51
CA GLN A 120 8.02 -11.85 -0.30
C GLN A 120 8.50 -12.77 0.84
N GLU A 121 7.83 -13.89 1.07
CA GLU A 121 8.24 -14.90 2.05
C GLU A 121 9.64 -15.45 1.73
N TRP A 122 9.92 -15.78 0.47
CA TRP A 122 11.26 -16.15 0.03
C TRP A 122 12.30 -15.06 0.34
N ALA A 123 11.94 -13.79 0.10
CA ALA A 123 12.84 -12.67 0.32
C ALA A 123 13.16 -12.47 1.80
N PHE A 124 12.19 -12.56 2.69
CA PHE A 124 12.30 -12.16 4.08
C PHE A 124 12.28 -13.33 5.08
N GLY A 125 11.88 -14.52 4.64
CA GLY A 125 11.61 -15.67 5.50
C GLY A 125 10.29 -15.46 6.25
N GLU A 126 10.30 -15.71 7.55
CA GLU A 126 9.15 -15.45 8.41
C GLU A 126 8.75 -13.97 8.35
N THR A 127 7.50 -13.70 8.01
CA THR A 127 6.94 -12.36 7.77
C THR A 127 6.09 -11.89 8.96
N SER A 128 5.50 -10.72 8.86
CA SER A 128 4.51 -10.17 9.77
C SER A 128 3.13 -10.34 9.16
N ASN A 129 2.09 -10.21 9.97
CA ASN A 129 0.69 -10.25 9.54
C ASN A 129 0.16 -8.87 9.08
N TYR A 130 1.00 -7.83 9.06
CA TYR A 130 0.59 -6.47 8.68
C TYR A 130 1.05 -6.12 7.26
N TYR A 131 0.09 -5.70 6.41
CA TYR A 131 0.34 -5.43 4.99
C TYR A 131 -0.24 -4.08 4.58
N ALA A 132 0.55 -3.24 3.89
CA ALA A 132 0.11 -1.97 3.34
C ALA A 132 -0.14 -2.10 1.84
N ALA A 133 -1.35 -1.78 1.41
CA ALA A 133 -1.72 -1.67 0.02
C ALA A 133 -2.72 -0.52 -0.15
N ASP A 134 -2.48 0.35 -1.13
CA ASP A 134 -3.34 1.48 -1.43
C ASP A 134 -3.66 1.47 -2.93
N PRO A 135 -4.64 0.69 -3.37
CA PRO A 135 -4.98 0.55 -4.78
C PRO A 135 -5.38 1.88 -5.39
N PHE A 136 -4.85 2.19 -6.57
CA PHE A 136 -5.10 3.46 -7.30
C PHE A 136 -4.74 4.73 -6.51
N HIS A 137 -3.71 4.66 -5.71
CA HIS A 137 -3.24 5.75 -4.85
C HIS A 137 -3.00 7.06 -5.63
N GLU A 138 -3.29 8.20 -4.99
CA GLU A 138 -3.05 9.57 -5.51
C GLU A 138 -3.46 9.80 -6.98
N GLY A 139 -4.68 9.46 -7.33
CA GLY A 139 -5.24 9.71 -8.65
C GLY A 139 -4.91 8.64 -9.68
N GLY A 140 -4.67 7.42 -9.25
CA GLY A 140 -4.63 6.25 -10.13
C GLY A 140 -5.91 6.13 -10.96
N ILE A 141 -5.78 5.59 -12.18
CA ILE A 141 -6.87 5.49 -13.15
C ILE A 141 -7.61 4.17 -12.93
N ARG A 142 -8.80 4.27 -12.37
CA ARG A 142 -9.70 3.12 -12.18
C ARG A 142 -10.71 3.04 -13.33
N PRO A 143 -10.95 1.85 -13.93
CA PRO A 143 -12.04 1.67 -14.86
C PRO A 143 -13.41 1.96 -14.22
N SER A 144 -14.33 2.50 -14.98
CA SER A 144 -15.68 2.86 -14.48
C SER A 144 -16.54 1.64 -14.09
N ASP A 145 -16.18 0.46 -14.56
CA ASP A 145 -16.83 -0.82 -14.28
C ASP A 145 -16.17 -1.60 -13.13
N LEU A 146 -15.12 -1.06 -12.51
CA LEU A 146 -14.46 -1.62 -11.34
C LEU A 146 -14.72 -0.74 -10.11
N SER A 147 -15.57 -1.19 -9.21
CA SER A 147 -15.95 -0.44 -8.00
C SER A 147 -14.91 -0.54 -6.88
N ASP A 148 -14.87 0.45 -5.99
CA ASP A 148 -14.06 0.39 -4.76
C ASP A 148 -14.46 -0.80 -3.88
N THR A 149 -15.75 -1.14 -3.83
CA THR A 149 -16.26 -2.31 -3.12
C THR A 149 -15.63 -3.60 -3.65
N THR A 150 -15.59 -3.77 -4.97
CA THR A 150 -14.96 -4.94 -5.60
C THR A 150 -13.46 -4.97 -5.35
N ILE A 151 -12.77 -3.83 -5.53
CA ILE A 151 -11.32 -3.73 -5.28
C ILE A 151 -11.01 -4.14 -3.84
N ALA A 152 -11.76 -3.63 -2.88
CA ALA A 152 -11.51 -3.90 -1.47
C ALA A 152 -11.73 -5.38 -1.11
N SER A 153 -12.82 -5.99 -1.59
CA SER A 153 -13.07 -7.42 -1.33
C SER A 153 -11.98 -8.29 -1.94
N GLU A 154 -11.64 -8.10 -3.20
CA GLU A 154 -10.65 -8.94 -3.90
C GLU A 154 -9.23 -8.80 -3.28
N VAL A 155 -8.83 -7.56 -2.91
CA VAL A 155 -7.53 -7.34 -2.25
C VAL A 155 -7.50 -8.00 -0.88
N LEU A 156 -8.55 -7.84 -0.08
CA LEU A 156 -8.62 -8.43 1.26
C LEU A 156 -8.73 -9.96 1.21
N ASP A 157 -9.57 -10.50 0.33
CA ASP A 157 -9.74 -11.94 0.15
C ASP A 157 -8.43 -12.62 -0.25
N SER A 158 -7.69 -12.05 -1.22
CA SER A 158 -6.39 -12.57 -1.65
C SER A 158 -5.34 -12.53 -0.54
N LEU A 159 -5.41 -11.53 0.32
CA LEU A 159 -4.53 -11.37 1.47
C LEU A 159 -4.84 -12.43 2.55
N LEU A 160 -6.12 -12.61 2.88
CA LEU A 160 -6.59 -13.59 3.86
C LEU A 160 -6.40 -15.04 3.39
N GLU A 161 -6.49 -15.30 2.08
CA GLU A 161 -6.15 -16.62 1.52
C GLU A 161 -4.67 -16.97 1.74
N TYR A 162 -3.79 -15.99 1.68
CA TYR A 162 -2.37 -16.18 1.94
C TYR A 162 -2.04 -16.26 3.43
N ASP A 163 -2.63 -15.39 4.25
CA ASP A 163 -2.37 -15.23 5.67
C ASP A 163 -3.70 -14.96 6.40
N GLU A 164 -4.24 -15.99 7.09
CA GLU A 164 -5.53 -15.91 7.78
C GLU A 164 -5.58 -14.87 8.92
N ASP A 165 -4.40 -14.47 9.43
CA ASP A 165 -4.24 -13.45 10.47
C ASP A 165 -3.88 -12.07 9.90
N ALA A 166 -3.92 -11.90 8.57
CA ALA A 166 -3.51 -10.64 7.93
C ALA A 166 -4.33 -9.45 8.39
N VAL A 167 -3.66 -8.32 8.56
CA VAL A 167 -4.26 -7.01 8.79
C VAL A 167 -3.84 -6.05 7.68
N TRP A 168 -4.81 -5.60 6.92
CA TRP A 168 -4.59 -4.59 5.88
C TRP A 168 -4.48 -3.19 6.47
N MET A 169 -3.31 -2.57 6.34
CA MET A 169 -3.03 -1.21 6.79
C MET A 169 -3.38 -0.23 5.66
N VAL A 170 -4.49 0.49 5.79
CA VAL A 170 -5.00 1.45 4.79
C VAL A 170 -4.58 2.86 5.16
N GLN A 171 -4.01 3.61 4.23
CA GLN A 171 -3.67 5.02 4.44
C GLN A 171 -4.89 5.92 4.21
N ALA A 172 -5.28 6.68 5.24
CA ALA A 172 -6.25 7.76 5.07
C ALA A 172 -5.56 9.00 4.49
N TRP A 173 -5.49 9.03 3.16
CA TRP A 173 -4.85 10.06 2.36
C TRP A 173 -5.74 10.50 1.20
N TRP A 174 -5.80 11.80 0.90
CA TRP A 174 -6.69 12.38 -0.11
C TRP A 174 -8.15 11.94 0.07
N SER A 175 -8.70 11.21 -0.90
CA SER A 175 -10.07 10.69 -0.87
C SER A 175 -10.17 9.27 -0.29
N ASN A 176 -9.07 8.66 0.13
CA ASN A 176 -9.08 7.35 0.76
C ASN A 176 -9.22 7.44 2.29
N PRO A 177 -9.82 6.42 2.92
CA PRO A 177 -10.70 5.43 2.28
C PRO A 177 -12.04 6.05 1.86
N THR A 178 -12.63 5.54 0.78
CA THR A 178 -14.02 5.85 0.43
C THR A 178 -14.97 4.98 1.24
N ASN A 179 -16.24 5.38 1.32
CA ASN A 179 -17.27 4.57 1.95
C ASN A 179 -17.42 3.21 1.26
N ASP A 180 -17.36 3.20 -0.07
CA ASP A 180 -17.42 1.98 -0.88
C ASP A 180 -16.22 1.06 -0.64
N LEU A 181 -15.02 1.61 -0.44
CA LEU A 181 -13.85 0.81 -0.07
C LEU A 181 -14.07 0.12 1.29
N LEU A 182 -14.50 0.86 2.30
CA LEU A 182 -14.78 0.31 3.63
C LEU A 182 -15.91 -0.74 3.61
N ASN A 183 -16.96 -0.51 2.83
CA ASN A 183 -18.06 -1.45 2.67
C ASN A 183 -17.64 -2.73 1.94
N GLY A 184 -16.70 -2.65 1.00
CA GLY A 184 -16.17 -3.81 0.29
C GLY A 184 -15.39 -4.77 1.19
N MET A 185 -14.82 -4.29 2.29
CA MET A 185 -14.13 -5.12 3.28
C MET A 185 -15.08 -5.94 4.16
N GLY A 186 -16.39 -5.64 4.12
CA GLY A 186 -17.43 -6.41 4.78
C GLY A 186 -17.24 -6.58 6.29
N GLU A 187 -17.56 -7.78 6.78
CA GLU A 187 -17.41 -8.13 8.21
C GLU A 187 -15.96 -8.30 8.65
N TYR A 188 -15.04 -8.57 7.72
CA TYR A 188 -13.60 -8.69 8.01
C TYR A 188 -12.96 -7.38 8.44
N ARG A 189 -13.61 -6.25 8.18
CA ARG A 189 -13.09 -4.91 8.45
C ARG A 189 -12.67 -4.69 9.91
N GLN A 190 -13.38 -5.27 10.87
CA GLN A 190 -13.12 -5.05 12.29
C GLN A 190 -11.86 -5.77 12.80
N ASP A 191 -11.57 -6.96 12.26
CA ASP A 191 -10.47 -7.78 12.72
C ASP A 191 -9.24 -7.73 11.79
N HIS A 192 -9.46 -7.38 10.51
CA HIS A 192 -8.45 -7.49 9.46
C HIS A 192 -8.11 -6.17 8.76
N VAL A 193 -8.56 -5.04 9.27
CA VAL A 193 -8.26 -3.73 8.69
C VAL A 193 -7.90 -2.72 9.77
N MET A 194 -6.87 -1.93 9.50
CA MET A 194 -6.47 -0.81 10.35
C MET A 194 -6.20 0.43 9.50
N ILE A 195 -6.81 1.55 9.83
CA ILE A 195 -6.67 2.80 9.08
C ILE A 195 -5.62 3.69 9.73
N LEU A 196 -4.69 4.21 8.93
CA LEU A 196 -3.70 5.19 9.36
C LEU A 196 -4.22 6.59 9.01
N ASP A 197 -4.72 7.37 9.97
CA ASP A 197 -5.05 8.78 9.71
C ASP A 197 -3.77 9.61 9.61
N LEU A 198 -3.16 9.64 8.43
CA LEU A 198 -1.85 10.26 8.19
C LEU A 198 -1.83 11.75 8.52
N THR A 199 -2.97 12.42 8.41
CA THR A 199 -3.12 13.85 8.66
C THR A 199 -3.80 14.19 9.98
N GLY A 200 -3.81 13.26 10.93
CA GLY A 200 -4.46 13.42 12.22
C GLY A 200 -4.09 14.69 12.98
N LEU A 201 -2.86 15.19 12.82
CA LEU A 201 -2.43 16.45 13.42
C LEU A 201 -2.98 17.68 12.69
N GLU A 202 -2.83 17.77 11.37
CA GLU A 202 -3.09 18.98 10.60
C GLU A 202 -4.52 19.05 10.07
N ALA A 203 -5.01 17.93 9.54
CA ALA A 203 -6.32 17.82 8.91
C ALA A 203 -6.96 16.47 9.25
N PRO A 204 -7.34 16.23 10.52
CA PRO A 204 -7.84 14.95 10.98
C PRO A 204 -9.05 14.51 10.17
N LYS A 205 -9.12 13.20 9.89
CA LYS A 205 -10.24 12.55 9.19
C LYS A 205 -11.09 11.71 10.14
N TRP A 206 -10.52 11.26 11.22
CA TRP A 206 -11.17 10.40 12.20
C TRP A 206 -12.45 11.01 12.81
N ASP A 207 -12.53 12.34 12.94
CA ASP A 207 -13.67 13.05 13.56
C ASP A 207 -14.74 13.49 12.53
N LYS A 208 -14.66 13.04 11.28
CA LYS A 208 -15.49 13.54 10.18
C LYS A 208 -16.23 12.44 9.46
N THR A 209 -17.39 12.78 8.96
CA THR A 209 -18.15 11.96 8.00
C THR A 209 -17.90 12.37 6.54
N SER A 210 -17.09 13.40 6.30
CA SER A 210 -16.67 13.80 4.95
C SER A 210 -15.35 14.55 4.96
N TYR A 211 -14.49 14.28 3.99
CA TYR A 211 -13.25 15.00 3.74
C TYR A 211 -12.93 15.00 2.25
N GLY A 212 -12.73 16.20 1.69
CA GLY A 212 -12.64 16.36 0.24
C GLY A 212 -13.95 15.95 -0.45
N SER A 213 -13.84 15.02 -1.39
CA SER A 213 -14.99 14.43 -2.10
C SER A 213 -15.48 13.12 -1.49
N THR A 214 -14.89 12.67 -0.40
CA THR A 214 -15.24 11.41 0.26
C THR A 214 -16.28 11.66 1.35
N GLU A 215 -17.36 10.91 1.33
CA GLU A 215 -18.37 10.83 2.38
C GLU A 215 -18.29 9.46 3.05
N LEU A 216 -18.40 9.45 4.39
CA LEU A 216 -18.49 8.26 5.22
C LEU A 216 -19.86 8.21 5.91
N ASP A 217 -20.33 7.02 6.23
CA ASP A 217 -21.63 6.84 6.90
C ASP A 217 -21.57 7.33 8.35
N ALA A 218 -20.38 7.25 8.97
CA ALA A 218 -20.16 7.70 10.35
C ALA A 218 -18.71 8.22 10.53
N PRO A 219 -18.43 8.99 11.59
CA PRO A 219 -17.07 9.25 12.03
C PRO A 219 -16.30 7.95 12.37
N GLU A 220 -15.03 8.10 12.76
CA GLU A 220 -14.13 6.98 13.10
C GLU A 220 -14.10 5.91 12.00
N PHE A 221 -14.08 6.35 10.73
CA PHE A 221 -14.02 5.46 9.55
C PHE A 221 -15.08 4.35 9.58
N ASN A 222 -16.31 4.69 9.94
CA ASN A 222 -17.44 3.76 10.07
C ASN A 222 -17.19 2.65 11.12
N GLY A 223 -16.46 2.96 12.21
CA GLY A 223 -16.14 2.03 13.28
C GLY A 223 -15.03 1.03 12.93
N THR A 224 -14.17 1.35 11.98
CA THR A 224 -12.97 0.57 11.68
C THR A 224 -11.86 0.98 12.62
N ASP A 225 -11.05 0.04 13.09
CA ASP A 225 -9.87 0.34 13.89
C ASP A 225 -8.92 1.30 13.17
N TRP A 226 -8.37 2.28 13.89
CA TRP A 226 -7.54 3.30 13.28
C TRP A 226 -6.45 3.82 14.21
N VAL A 227 -5.41 4.40 13.61
CA VAL A 227 -4.26 4.99 14.29
C VAL A 227 -4.18 6.48 14.00
N TRP A 228 -4.10 7.29 15.05
CA TRP A 228 -3.80 8.71 14.94
C TRP A 228 -2.33 8.89 14.54
N CYS A 229 -2.08 9.51 13.38
CA CYS A 229 -0.74 9.68 12.83
C CYS A 229 -0.35 11.16 12.73
N MET A 230 0.95 11.40 12.71
CA MET A 230 1.58 12.67 12.39
C MET A 230 2.46 12.50 11.15
N LEU A 231 2.11 13.17 10.07
CA LEU A 231 2.93 13.19 8.85
C LEU A 231 3.64 14.54 8.76
N GLU A 232 4.82 14.64 9.38
CA GLU A 232 5.55 15.91 9.49
C GLU A 232 6.60 16.11 8.40
N ASN A 233 7.06 15.05 7.78
CA ASN A 233 8.23 15.05 6.90
C ASN A 233 7.90 14.48 5.53
N TYR A 234 7.25 15.26 4.67
CA TYR A 234 6.82 14.84 3.34
C TYR A 234 6.87 15.99 2.32
N GLY A 235 7.08 15.66 1.04
CA GLY A 235 6.82 16.54 -0.09
C GLY A 235 7.28 18.01 0.03
N GLY A 236 8.48 18.27 0.54
CA GLY A 236 8.97 19.63 0.74
C GLY A 236 8.69 20.23 2.12
N ASN A 237 8.08 19.47 3.03
CA ASN A 237 7.90 19.83 4.45
C ASN A 237 8.96 19.10 5.30
N PRO A 238 10.18 19.67 5.45
CA PRO A 238 11.31 18.94 6.04
C PRO A 238 11.48 19.20 7.55
N SER A 239 10.54 19.85 8.20
CA SER A 239 10.64 20.20 9.61
C SER A 239 9.92 19.21 10.53
N MET A 240 10.41 19.10 11.76
CA MET A 240 9.77 18.33 12.84
C MET A 240 9.02 19.28 13.79
N ASP A 241 8.25 20.17 13.23
CA ASP A 241 7.42 21.12 13.99
C ASP A 241 6.04 20.52 14.23
N GLY A 242 5.78 20.09 15.42
CA GLY A 242 4.47 19.62 15.85
C GLY A 242 3.70 20.70 16.62
N GLN A 243 2.39 20.70 16.44
CA GLN A 243 1.49 21.54 17.23
C GLN A 243 1.23 20.89 18.60
N LEU A 244 2.17 21.03 19.54
CA LEU A 244 2.14 20.35 20.84
C LEU A 244 0.82 20.52 21.60
N ALA A 245 0.23 21.72 21.58
CA ALA A 245 -1.05 21.98 22.24
C ALA A 245 -2.19 21.19 21.59
N LYS A 246 -2.18 21.06 20.26
CA LYS A 246 -3.15 20.27 19.53
C LYS A 246 -2.98 18.78 19.81
N MET A 247 -1.76 18.26 19.76
CA MET A 247 -1.46 16.86 20.12
C MET A 247 -1.95 16.53 21.53
N ALA A 248 -1.69 17.39 22.50
CA ALA A 248 -2.10 17.20 23.89
C ALA A 248 -3.62 17.16 24.09
N ASN A 249 -4.39 17.77 23.18
CA ASN A 249 -5.85 17.79 23.23
C ASN A 249 -6.49 16.74 22.29
N ASP A 250 -6.02 16.64 21.06
CA ASP A 250 -6.68 15.83 20.04
C ASP A 250 -6.52 14.33 20.30
N ILE A 251 -5.32 13.87 20.72
CA ILE A 251 -5.09 12.44 21.01
C ILE A 251 -6.01 11.94 22.15
N PRO A 252 -6.10 12.61 23.31
CA PRO A 252 -7.05 12.18 24.34
C PRO A 252 -8.51 12.30 23.94
N ASN A 253 -8.86 13.22 23.04
CA ASN A 253 -10.23 13.36 22.56
C ASN A 253 -10.56 12.23 21.57
N ALA A 254 -9.67 11.91 20.67
CA ALA A 254 -9.79 10.78 19.75
C ALA A 254 -10.00 9.47 20.55
N TYR A 255 -9.16 9.22 21.55
CA TYR A 255 -9.28 8.01 22.39
C TYR A 255 -10.61 7.91 23.16
N LYS A 256 -11.27 9.03 23.45
CA LYS A 256 -12.57 9.01 24.16
C LYS A 256 -13.76 8.77 23.24
N GLN A 257 -13.59 8.97 21.95
CA GLN A 257 -14.63 8.80 20.94
C GLN A 257 -14.57 7.42 20.29
N ALA A 258 -13.37 6.84 20.19
CA ALA A 258 -13.18 5.46 19.74
C ALA A 258 -13.57 4.46 20.83
#